data_eb13a759b47b2a8a182fde19cda985de
#
_entry.id   eb13a759b47b2a8a182fde19cda985de
#
_cell.length_a   1.000
_cell.length_b   1.000
_cell.length_c   1.000
_cell.angle_alpha   90.00
_cell.angle_beta   90.00
_cell.angle_gamma   90.00
#
_symmetry.space_group_name_H-M   'P 1'
#
loop_
_entity.id
_entity.type
_entity.pdbx_description
1 polymer ?
#
loop_
_entity_poly.entity_id
_entity_poly.type
_entity_poly.pdbx_seq_one_letter_code
_entity_poly.pdbx_strand_id
1 'polypeptide(L)' 'MRELLTDEEVVLLRSFARHNLKVHPVAGEMHYHDRTIFKKLFNIYRKTGKDPRILWELVELIEQIDKEGKIGRE' A
#
# COMPACT_ATOMS: atom_id res chain seq x y z
N MET A 1 -8.25 -16.24 -7.40
CA MET A 1 -7.57 -15.21 -8.16
C MET A 1 -7.40 -13.96 -7.32
N ARG A 2 -6.23 -13.36 -7.42
CA ARG A 2 -5.90 -12.22 -6.61
C ARG A 2 -6.44 -10.94 -7.24
N GLU A 3 -6.96 -10.04 -6.42
CA GLU A 3 -7.39 -8.76 -6.94
C GLU A 3 -6.18 -7.87 -7.17
N LEU A 4 -6.31 -6.99 -8.15
CA LEU A 4 -5.24 -6.08 -8.49
C LEU A 4 -5.33 -4.83 -7.63
N LEU A 5 -4.17 -4.24 -7.36
CA LEU A 5 -4.13 -2.99 -6.63
C LEU A 5 -4.44 -1.83 -7.56
N THR A 6 -5.11 -0.83 -7.02
CA THR A 6 -5.37 0.38 -7.80
C THR A 6 -4.13 1.26 -7.79
N ASP A 7 -4.10 2.24 -8.71
CA ASP A 7 -3.00 3.19 -8.73
C ASP A 7 -2.88 3.92 -7.40
N GLU A 8 -4.00 4.28 -6.81
CA GLU A 8 -3.96 4.97 -5.53
C GLU A 8 -3.35 4.09 -4.45
N GLU A 9 -3.67 2.81 -4.48
CA GLU A 9 -3.10 1.89 -3.50
C GLU A 9 -1.60 1.73 -3.68
N VAL A 10 -1.13 1.72 -4.91
CA VAL A 10 0.30 1.67 -5.17
C VAL A 10 0.97 2.93 -4.63
N VAL A 11 0.39 4.09 -4.89
CA VAL A 11 0.93 5.35 -4.37
C VAL A 11 0.96 5.32 -2.85
N LEU A 12 -0.12 4.81 -2.24
CA LEU A 12 -0.19 4.71 -0.79
C LEU A 12 0.94 3.85 -0.23
N LEU A 13 1.18 2.69 -0.85
CA LEU A 13 2.23 1.81 -0.36
C LEU A 13 3.60 2.46 -0.46
N ARG A 14 3.88 3.14 -1.56
CA ARG A 14 5.16 3.80 -1.71
C ARG A 14 5.33 4.95 -0.73
N SER A 15 4.26 5.71 -0.50
CA SER A 15 4.30 6.79 0.47
C SER A 15 4.50 6.23 1.87
N PHE A 16 3.82 5.14 2.19
CA PHE A 16 3.93 4.51 3.50
C PHE A 16 5.35 4.04 3.75
N ALA A 17 5.98 3.44 2.74
CA ALA A 17 7.37 3.01 2.87
C ALA A 17 8.29 4.22 3.05
N ARG A 18 8.04 5.29 2.29
CA ARG A 18 8.88 6.47 2.35
C ARG A 18 8.80 7.14 3.72
N HIS A 19 7.67 7.02 4.39
CA HIS A 19 7.45 7.63 5.70
C HIS A 19 7.68 6.66 6.86
N ASN A 20 8.43 5.60 6.62
CA ASN A 20 8.81 4.65 7.67
C ASN A 20 7.62 3.99 8.34
N LEU A 21 6.61 3.66 7.55
CA LEU A 21 5.42 2.95 8.03
C LEU A 21 4.64 3.77 9.06
N LYS A 22 4.68 5.08 8.95
CA LYS A 22 3.91 5.95 9.84
C LYS A 22 2.70 6.48 9.09
N VAL A 23 1.53 6.28 9.69
CA VAL A 23 0.28 6.65 9.03
C VAL A 23 0.08 8.15 8.96
N HIS A 24 0.38 8.86 10.04
CA HIS A 24 0.04 10.27 10.10
C HIS A 24 0.63 11.11 8.97
N PRO A 25 1.94 11.01 8.69
CA PRO A 25 2.49 11.80 7.58
C PRO A 25 1.94 11.38 6.22
N VAL A 26 1.62 10.09 6.07
CA VAL A 26 1.03 9.63 4.83
C VAL A 26 -0.35 10.23 4.65
N ALA A 27 -1.14 10.25 5.71
CA ALA A 27 -2.48 10.84 5.66
C ALA A 27 -2.40 12.30 5.27
N GLY A 28 -1.44 13.03 5.84
CA GLY A 28 -1.27 14.43 5.49
C GLY A 28 -0.88 14.62 4.04
N GLU A 29 0.02 13.79 3.55
CA GLU A 29 0.49 13.88 2.17
C GLU A 29 -0.64 13.58 1.19
N MET A 30 -1.49 12.63 1.51
CA MET A 30 -2.54 12.21 0.61
C MET A 30 -3.86 12.91 0.87
N HIS A 31 -3.89 13.81 1.84
CA HIS A 31 -5.09 14.59 2.17
C HIS A 31 -6.24 13.72 2.66
N TYR A 32 -5.91 12.72 3.48
CA TYR A 32 -6.89 11.86 4.11
C TYR A 32 -6.73 11.93 5.62
N HIS A 33 -7.77 11.48 6.32
CA HIS A 33 -7.66 11.25 7.75
C HIS A 33 -6.91 9.95 8.01
N ASP A 34 -6.28 9.88 9.18
CA ASP A 34 -5.55 8.67 9.57
C ASP A 34 -6.44 7.43 9.46
N ARG A 35 -7.68 7.56 9.92
CA ARG A 35 -8.61 6.45 9.88
C ARG A 35 -8.81 5.92 8.45
N THR A 36 -8.88 6.84 7.51
CA THR A 36 -9.07 6.46 6.11
C THR A 36 -7.85 5.69 5.60
N ILE A 37 -6.66 6.11 6.02
CA ILE A 37 -5.44 5.39 5.62
C ILE A 37 -5.45 3.98 6.20
N PHE A 38 -5.85 3.82 7.47
CA PHE A 38 -5.93 2.49 8.05
C PHE A 38 -6.89 1.60 7.27
N LYS A 39 -8.03 2.14 6.87
CA LYS A 39 -8.99 1.38 6.09
C LYS A 39 -8.41 0.95 4.75
N LYS A 40 -7.69 1.84 4.10
CA LYS A 40 -7.09 1.52 2.81
C LYS A 40 -6.00 0.46 2.97
N LEU A 41 -5.21 0.54 4.00
CA LEU A 41 -4.20 -0.47 4.26
C LEU A 41 -4.85 -1.83 4.54
N PHE A 42 -5.94 -1.82 5.28
CA PHE A 42 -6.66 -3.06 5.55
C PHE A 42 -7.21 -3.67 4.26
N ASN A 43 -7.73 -2.84 3.37
CA ASN A 43 -8.21 -3.34 2.08
C ASN A 43 -7.09 -3.97 1.26
N ILE A 44 -5.90 -3.39 1.30
CA ILE A 44 -4.75 -3.96 0.62
C ILE A 44 -4.43 -5.33 1.21
N TYR A 45 -4.46 -5.42 2.54
CA TYR A 45 -4.24 -6.69 3.20
C TYR A 45 -5.24 -7.74 2.73
N ARG A 46 -6.51 -7.36 2.65
CA ARG A 46 -7.53 -8.31 2.22
C ARG A 46 -7.34 -8.76 0.78
N LYS A 47 -6.87 -7.85 -0.07
CA LYS A 47 -6.67 -8.17 -1.49
C LYS A 47 -5.46 -9.06 -1.72
N THR A 48 -4.40 -8.83 -0.97
CA THR A 48 -3.12 -9.44 -1.26
C THR A 48 -2.73 -10.53 -0.28
N GLY A 49 -3.35 -10.54 0.88
CA GLY A 49 -2.96 -11.48 1.94
C GLY A 49 -1.72 -11.04 2.68
N LYS A 50 -1.17 -9.87 2.35
CA LYS A 50 0.01 -9.34 3.02
C LYS A 50 -0.34 -8.03 3.72
N ASP A 51 0.11 -7.91 4.96
CA ASP A 51 -0.20 -6.74 5.78
C ASP A 51 0.87 -5.67 5.55
N PRO A 52 0.53 -4.56 4.89
CA PRO A 52 1.52 -3.53 4.61
C PRO A 52 2.06 -2.82 5.85
N ARG A 53 1.43 -3.03 7.01
CA ARG A 53 1.95 -2.45 8.24
C ARG A 53 3.09 -3.27 8.84
N ILE A 54 3.35 -4.44 8.27
CA ILE A 54 4.47 -5.27 8.67
C ILE A 54 5.58 -5.05 7.66
N LEU A 55 6.77 -4.67 8.14
CA LEU A 55 7.85 -4.26 7.27
C LEU A 55 8.15 -5.29 6.18
N TRP A 56 8.30 -6.55 6.57
CA TRP A 56 8.64 -7.58 5.59
C TRP A 56 7.59 -7.70 4.51
N GLU A 57 6.32 -7.65 4.91
CA GLU A 57 5.25 -7.82 3.97
C GLU A 57 5.10 -6.60 3.08
N LEU A 58 5.36 -5.42 3.62
CA LEU A 58 5.37 -4.21 2.81
C LEU A 58 6.47 -4.28 1.75
N VAL A 59 7.65 -4.74 2.14
CA VAL A 59 8.75 -4.87 1.20
C VAL A 59 8.37 -5.84 0.09
N GLU A 60 7.77 -6.97 0.44
CA GLU A 60 7.35 -7.94 -0.55
C GLU A 60 6.32 -7.36 -1.51
N LEU A 61 5.39 -6.58 -0.99
CA LEU A 61 4.40 -5.95 -1.84
C LEU A 61 5.03 -5.00 -2.84
N ILE A 62 5.96 -4.19 -2.38
CA ILE A 62 6.61 -3.21 -3.25
C ILE A 62 7.48 -3.91 -4.28
N GLU A 63 8.18 -4.95 -3.88
CA GLU A 63 8.98 -5.72 -4.82
C GLU A 63 8.11 -6.34 -5.90
N GLN A 64 6.95 -6.82 -5.51
CA GLN A 64 6.04 -7.41 -6.48
C GLN A 64 5.52 -6.36 -7.45
N ILE A 65 5.22 -5.18 -6.97
CA ILE A 65 4.80 -4.08 -7.83
C ILE A 65 5.87 -3.75 -8.85
N ASP A 66 7.10 -3.63 -8.39
CA ASP A 66 8.21 -3.28 -9.27
C ASP A 66 8.48 -4.39 -10.28
N LYS A 67 8.39 -5.63 -9.83
CA LYS A 67 8.69 -6.77 -10.67
C LYS A 67 7.68 -6.93 -11.79
N GLU A 68 6.41 -6.66 -11.49
CA GLU A 68 5.36 -6.82 -12.48
C GLU A 68 5.11 -5.54 -13.24
N GLY A 69 5.96 -4.56 -13.04
CA GLY A 69 5.82 -3.29 -13.65
C GLY A 69 4.83 -2.46 -12.87
N LYS A 70 3.60 -2.73 -13.07
CA LYS A 70 2.57 -2.00 -12.37
C LYS A 70 1.39 -2.92 -12.23
N ILE A 71 1.08 -3.25 -11.04
CA ILE A 71 -0.04 -4.14 -10.81
C ILE A 71 -1.29 -3.54 -11.45
N GLY A 72 -1.97 -4.35 -12.24
CA GLY A 72 -3.15 -3.89 -12.94
C GLY A 72 -2.89 -3.49 -14.37
N ARG A 73 -1.64 -3.61 -14.83
CA ARG A 73 -1.34 -3.30 -16.18
C ARG A 73 -0.75 -4.44 -16.86
N GLU A 74 -0.71 -4.44 -17.78
CA GLU A 74 -0.15 -5.45 -18.39
C GLU A 74 0.73 -5.29 -18.97
#